data_db547c07dee132c00c26539592bcae2b
#
_entry.id   db547c07dee132c00c26539592bcae2b
#
_cell.length_a   1.000
_cell.length_b   1.000
_cell.length_c   1.000
_cell.angle_alpha   90.00
_cell.angle_beta   90.00
_cell.angle_gamma   90.00
#
_symmetry.space_group_name_H-M   'P 1'
#
loop_
_entity.id
_entity.type
_entity.pdbx_description
1 polymer ?
#
loop_
_entity_poly.entity_id
_entity_poly.type
_entity_poly.pdbx_seq_one_letter_code
_entity_poly.pdbx_strand_id
1 'polypeptide(L)'
;MPLTSAITTMVGAALFPLMIRLVWGRFVDDIGPLGGLLAAGFIVGLMWLVNHGIPSGGLIVQTGAWVDMGLAAGVGCLTADLLTSDHKFAGALPKILAAILGGLLAGLVLSFVL
;
A
#
# COMPACT_ATOMS: atom_id res chain seq x y z
N MET A 1 8.32 19.92 7.76
CA MET A 1 7.26 19.71 6.73
C MET A 1 6.13 20.70 6.99
N PRO A 2 5.72 21.50 6.00
CA PRO A 2 4.56 22.39 6.15
C PRO A 2 3.30 21.60 6.51
N LEU A 3 2.36 22.26 7.19
CA LEU A 3 1.12 21.61 7.61
C LEU A 3 0.32 21.03 6.43
N THR A 4 0.25 21.79 5.32
CA THR A 4 -0.42 21.32 4.11
C THR A 4 0.19 20.04 3.57
N SER A 5 1.52 19.95 3.52
CA SER A 5 2.23 18.75 3.07
C SER A 5 2.00 17.57 4.02
N ALA A 6 1.93 17.83 5.33
CA ALA A 6 1.61 16.79 6.30
C ALA A 6 0.20 16.25 6.08
N ILE A 7 -0.78 17.14 5.87
CA ILE A 7 -2.17 16.74 5.63
C ILE A 7 -2.29 15.93 4.33
N THR A 8 -1.70 16.37 3.23
CA THR A 8 -1.75 15.64 1.97
C THR A 8 -1.06 14.29 2.08
N THR A 9 0.05 14.20 2.80
CA THR A 9 0.74 12.94 3.04
C THR A 9 -0.13 11.97 3.84
N MET A 10 -0.81 12.44 4.88
CA MET A 10 -1.71 11.61 5.67
C MET A 10 -2.89 11.11 4.83
N VAL A 11 -3.51 11.98 4.03
CA VAL A 11 -4.61 11.61 3.14
C VAL A 11 -4.14 10.59 2.10
N GLY A 12 -3.04 10.86 1.43
CA GLY A 12 -2.48 9.96 0.43
C GLY A 12 -2.10 8.59 1.01
N ALA A 13 -1.52 8.59 2.20
CA ALA A 13 -1.15 7.36 2.90
C ALA A 13 -2.39 6.50 3.28
N ALA A 14 -3.52 7.14 3.58
CA ALA A 14 -4.75 6.45 3.93
C ALA A 14 -5.49 5.88 2.71
N LEU A 15 -5.35 6.48 1.53
CA LEU A 15 -6.12 6.11 0.34
C LEU A 15 -5.88 4.67 -0.10
N PHE A 16 -4.63 4.22 -0.16
CA PHE A 16 -4.33 2.89 -0.66
C PHE A 16 -4.89 1.78 0.24
N PRO A 17 -4.65 1.78 1.56
CA PRO A 17 -5.28 0.78 2.42
C PRO A 17 -6.81 0.83 2.38
N LEU A 18 -7.41 2.02 2.24
CA LEU A 18 -8.86 2.14 2.06
C LEU A 18 -9.34 1.45 0.78
N MET A 19 -8.66 1.68 -0.34
CA MET A 19 -9.02 1.03 -1.61
C MET A 19 -8.84 -0.48 -1.54
N ILE A 20 -7.79 -0.96 -0.89
CA ILE A 20 -7.59 -2.40 -0.70
C ILE A 20 -8.74 -3.01 0.09
N ARG A 21 -9.15 -2.39 1.17
CA ARG A 21 -10.17 -2.95 2.05
C ARG A 21 -11.59 -2.79 1.54
N LEU A 22 -11.89 -1.71 0.83
CA LEU A 22 -13.26 -1.41 0.43
C LEU A 22 -13.60 -1.81 -1.01
N VAL A 23 -12.61 -1.86 -1.89
CA VAL A 23 -12.86 -2.02 -3.33
C VAL A 23 -12.23 -3.28 -3.90
N TRP A 24 -10.99 -3.61 -3.51
CA TRP A 24 -10.25 -4.72 -4.13
C TRP A 24 -11.00 -6.05 -4.06
N GLY A 25 -11.54 -6.38 -2.90
CA GLY A 25 -12.28 -7.63 -2.71
C GLY A 25 -13.47 -7.77 -3.62
N ARG A 26 -14.15 -6.69 -3.93
CA ARG A 26 -15.31 -6.70 -4.85
C ARG A 26 -14.91 -7.10 -6.27
N PHE A 27 -13.77 -6.63 -6.76
CA PHE A 27 -13.26 -7.06 -8.06
C PHE A 27 -13.02 -8.56 -8.11
N VAL A 28 -12.46 -9.13 -7.03
CA VAL A 28 -12.20 -10.56 -6.94
C VAL A 28 -13.50 -11.35 -6.81
N ASP A 29 -14.41 -10.89 -5.96
CA ASP A 29 -15.69 -11.57 -5.71
C ASP A 29 -16.59 -11.58 -6.96
N ASP A 30 -16.64 -10.47 -7.68
CA ASP A 30 -17.53 -10.32 -8.83
C ASP A 30 -16.94 -10.89 -10.13
N ILE A 31 -15.64 -10.82 -10.31
CA ILE A 31 -14.98 -11.13 -11.60
C ILE A 31 -13.99 -12.31 -11.47
N GLY A 32 -13.63 -12.72 -10.25
CA GLY A 32 -12.70 -13.79 -9.99
C GLY A 32 -11.23 -13.40 -10.22
N PRO A 33 -10.37 -14.33 -10.69
CA PRO A 33 -8.93 -14.04 -10.84
C PRO A 33 -8.62 -12.86 -11.75
N LEU A 34 -9.42 -12.68 -12.80
CA LEU A 34 -9.30 -11.51 -13.69
C LEU A 34 -9.58 -10.21 -12.92
N GLY A 35 -10.53 -10.26 -11.98
CA GLY A 35 -10.81 -9.15 -11.08
C GLY A 35 -9.62 -8.76 -10.22
N GLY A 36 -8.86 -9.74 -9.73
CA GLY A 36 -7.62 -9.49 -9.00
C GLY A 36 -6.58 -8.79 -9.86
N LEU A 37 -6.42 -9.21 -11.11
CA LEU A 37 -5.50 -8.56 -12.05
C LEU A 37 -5.93 -7.13 -12.36
N LEU A 38 -7.23 -6.90 -12.60
CA LEU A 38 -7.77 -5.57 -12.83
C LEU A 38 -7.60 -4.67 -11.61
N ALA A 39 -7.83 -5.19 -10.41
CA ALA A 39 -7.61 -4.46 -9.17
C ALA A 39 -6.14 -4.06 -9.01
N ALA A 40 -5.22 -4.97 -9.31
CA ALA A 40 -3.79 -4.69 -9.24
C ALA A 40 -3.40 -3.55 -10.20
N GLY A 41 -3.82 -3.62 -11.46
CA GLY A 41 -3.51 -2.59 -12.44
C GLY A 41 -4.19 -1.26 -12.16
N PHE A 42 -5.48 -1.30 -11.83
CA PHE A 42 -6.29 -0.10 -11.69
C PHE A 42 -6.09 0.57 -10.33
N ILE A 43 -6.23 -0.18 -9.24
CA ILE A 43 -6.13 0.39 -7.89
C ILE A 43 -4.70 0.81 -7.59
N VAL A 44 -3.74 -0.09 -7.78
CA VAL A 44 -2.33 0.24 -7.49
C VAL A 44 -1.84 1.34 -8.41
N GLY A 45 -2.16 1.26 -9.70
CA GLY A 45 -1.76 2.27 -10.69
C GLY A 45 -2.30 3.65 -10.37
N LEU A 46 -3.60 3.77 -10.03
CA LEU A 46 -4.20 5.05 -9.65
C LEU A 46 -3.61 5.59 -8.35
N MET A 47 -3.44 4.74 -7.35
CA MET A 47 -2.89 5.19 -6.07
C MET A 47 -1.44 5.63 -6.22
N TRP A 48 -0.66 4.91 -7.05
CA TRP A 48 0.71 5.34 -7.35
C TRP A 48 0.73 6.69 -8.06
N LEU A 49 -0.10 6.87 -9.07
CA LEU A 49 -0.17 8.14 -9.81
C LEU A 49 -0.50 9.30 -8.89
N VAL A 50 -1.52 9.17 -8.07
CA VAL A 50 -1.97 10.23 -7.16
C VAL A 50 -0.93 10.53 -6.08
N ASN A 51 -0.28 9.51 -5.55
CA ASN A 51 0.66 9.68 -4.43
C ASN A 51 2.07 10.02 -4.87
N HIS A 52 2.54 9.50 -6.00
CA HIS A 52 3.95 9.57 -6.39
C HIS A 52 4.19 9.93 -7.86
N GLY A 53 3.23 9.70 -8.72
CA GLY A 53 3.45 9.74 -10.17
C GLY A 53 3.26 11.10 -10.83
N ILE A 54 2.78 12.11 -10.10
CA ILE A 54 2.55 13.45 -10.64
C ILE A 54 3.87 14.23 -10.60
N PRO A 55 4.39 14.73 -11.75
CA PRO A 55 5.70 15.40 -11.77
C PRO A 55 5.81 16.63 -10.87
N SER A 56 4.70 17.34 -10.66
CA SER A 56 4.67 18.51 -9.79
C SER A 56 4.59 18.18 -8.29
N GLY A 57 4.53 16.90 -7.96
CA GLY A 57 4.42 16.39 -6.59
C GLY A 57 3.10 15.69 -6.34
N GLY A 58 3.15 14.45 -5.84
CA GLY A 58 1.98 13.70 -5.42
C GLY A 58 1.48 14.09 -4.04
N LEU A 59 0.46 13.39 -3.54
CA LEU A 59 -0.08 13.64 -2.21
C LEU A 59 0.92 13.32 -1.10
N ILE A 60 1.71 12.24 -1.26
CA ILE A 60 2.71 11.87 -0.27
C ILE A 60 4.00 12.64 -0.52
N VAL A 61 4.37 13.47 0.44
CA VAL A 61 5.59 14.28 0.39
C VAL A 61 6.70 13.54 1.13
N GLN A 62 7.78 13.25 0.42
CA GLN A 62 8.87 12.43 0.95
C GLN A 62 10.09 13.23 1.41
N THR A 63 9.97 14.55 1.47
CA THR A 63 11.03 15.44 1.97
C THR A 63 10.94 15.55 3.49
N GLY A 64 11.81 14.96 4.20
CA GLY A 64 11.80 14.97 5.67
C GLY A 64 11.61 13.57 6.22
N ALA A 65 10.39 13.07 6.31
CA ALA A 65 10.13 11.67 6.68
C ALA A 65 9.80 10.89 5.42
N TRP A 66 10.49 9.76 5.22
CA TRP A 66 10.22 8.91 4.07
C TRP A 66 8.95 8.11 4.32
N VAL A 67 7.96 8.31 3.47
CA VAL A 67 6.69 7.59 3.51
C VAL A 67 6.36 7.19 2.07
N ASP A 68 6.00 5.94 1.86
CA ASP A 68 5.44 5.52 0.59
C ASP A 68 4.10 4.82 0.79
N MET A 69 3.35 4.71 -0.29
CA MET A 69 2.01 4.14 -0.23
C MET A 69 2.01 2.64 0.10
N GLY A 70 3.06 1.91 -0.29
CA GLY A 70 3.16 0.48 0.01
C GLY A 70 3.31 0.22 1.50
N LEU A 71 4.20 0.93 2.16
CA LEU A 71 4.36 0.86 3.61
C LEU A 71 3.08 1.30 4.32
N ALA A 72 2.48 2.39 3.86
CA ALA A 72 1.24 2.91 4.41
C ALA A 72 0.09 1.88 4.27
N ALA A 73 0.02 1.18 3.15
CA ALA A 73 -0.96 0.12 2.93
C ALA A 73 -0.77 -1.04 3.91
N GLY A 74 0.47 -1.48 4.09
CA GLY A 74 0.78 -2.56 5.03
C GLY A 74 0.41 -2.22 6.46
N VAL A 75 0.84 -1.06 6.93
CA VAL A 75 0.53 -0.59 8.28
C VAL A 75 -0.98 -0.35 8.44
N GLY A 76 -1.62 0.28 7.47
CA GLY A 76 -3.04 0.59 7.53
C GLY A 76 -3.91 -0.67 7.55
N CYS A 77 -3.63 -1.64 6.68
CA CYS A 77 -4.39 -2.90 6.63
C CYS A 77 -4.16 -3.73 7.90
N LEU A 78 -2.92 -3.80 8.39
CA LEU A 78 -2.63 -4.51 9.64
C LEU A 78 -3.38 -3.88 10.81
N THR A 79 -3.32 -2.55 10.92
CA THR A 79 -4.02 -1.82 11.99
C THR A 79 -5.52 -2.07 11.93
N ALA A 80 -6.11 -1.98 10.73
CA ALA A 80 -7.53 -2.22 10.55
C ALA A 80 -7.91 -3.65 10.94
N ASP A 81 -7.11 -4.64 10.58
CA ASP A 81 -7.38 -6.03 10.94
C ASP A 81 -7.29 -6.25 12.46
N LEU A 82 -6.31 -5.67 13.11
CA LEU A 82 -6.16 -5.79 14.57
C LEU A 82 -7.29 -5.11 15.32
N LEU A 83 -7.85 -4.03 14.79
CA LEU A 83 -8.94 -3.29 15.44
C LEU A 83 -10.34 -3.86 15.16
N THR A 84 -10.54 -4.48 13.99
CA THR A 84 -11.88 -4.87 13.53
C THR A 84 -12.11 -6.36 13.44
N SER A 85 -11.10 -7.19 13.66
CA SER A 85 -11.23 -8.65 13.62
C SER A 85 -10.63 -9.29 14.87
N ASP A 86 -10.91 -10.60 15.04
CA ASP A 86 -10.35 -11.37 16.14
C ASP A 86 -8.90 -11.83 15.90
N HIS A 87 -8.29 -11.36 14.80
CA HIS A 87 -6.92 -11.69 14.46
C HIS A 87 -5.94 -11.08 15.46
N LYS A 88 -5.01 -11.90 15.94
CA LYS A 88 -3.94 -11.45 16.83
C LYS A 88 -2.70 -11.12 16.02
N PHE A 89 -1.90 -10.19 16.52
CA PHE A 89 -0.62 -9.82 15.91
C PHE A 89 0.28 -11.06 15.67
N ALA A 90 0.30 -12.00 16.61
CA ALA A 90 1.09 -13.23 16.48
C ALA A 90 0.71 -14.05 15.24
N GLY A 91 -0.57 -14.05 14.83
CA GLY A 91 -1.02 -14.71 13.61
C GLY A 91 -0.57 -13.99 12.33
N ALA A 92 -0.35 -12.69 12.40
CA ALA A 92 0.15 -11.90 11.27
C ALA A 92 1.68 -12.00 11.10
N LEU A 93 2.40 -12.34 12.17
CA LEU A 93 3.87 -12.32 12.18
C LEU A 93 4.52 -13.15 11.07
N PRO A 94 4.12 -14.41 10.81
CA PRO A 94 4.69 -15.18 9.69
C PRO A 94 4.51 -14.49 8.34
N LYS A 95 3.36 -13.84 8.11
CA LYS A 95 3.07 -13.11 6.87
C LYS A 95 3.94 -11.87 6.75
N ILE A 96 4.14 -11.16 7.84
CA ILE A 96 5.02 -9.97 7.88
C ILE A 96 6.45 -10.39 7.57
N LEU A 97 6.95 -11.45 8.19
CA LEU A 97 8.30 -11.97 7.94
C LEU A 97 8.46 -12.42 6.49
N ALA A 98 7.46 -13.12 5.94
CA ALA A 98 7.47 -13.55 4.54
C ALA A 98 7.48 -12.36 3.59
N ALA A 99 6.72 -11.30 3.89
CA ALA A 99 6.71 -10.07 3.09
C ALA A 99 8.05 -9.36 3.11
N ILE A 100 8.69 -9.27 4.26
CA ILE A 100 10.03 -8.68 4.40
C ILE A 100 11.04 -9.49 3.58
N LEU A 101 11.04 -10.80 3.73
CA LEU A 101 11.94 -11.69 2.97
C LEU A 101 11.71 -11.56 1.47
N GLY A 102 10.45 -11.57 1.04
CA GLY A 102 10.10 -11.40 -0.37
C GLY A 102 10.56 -10.05 -0.93
N GLY A 103 10.40 -8.98 -0.17
CA GLY A 103 10.87 -7.65 -0.53
C GLY A 103 12.39 -7.59 -0.67
N LEU A 104 13.12 -8.21 0.27
CA LEU A 104 14.58 -8.28 0.20
C LEU A 104 15.05 -9.07 -1.02
N LEU A 105 14.42 -10.20 -1.31
CA LEU A 105 14.74 -11.01 -2.49
C LEU A 105 14.45 -10.25 -3.78
N ALA A 106 13.31 -9.60 -3.87
CA ALA A 106 12.96 -8.79 -5.05
C ALA A 106 13.95 -7.65 -5.25
N GLY A 107 14.32 -6.94 -4.18
CA GLY A 107 15.31 -5.88 -4.23
C GLY A 107 16.68 -6.40 -4.68
N LEU A 108 17.09 -7.57 -4.17
CA LEU A 108 18.33 -8.20 -4.57
C LEU A 108 18.34 -8.54 -6.07
N VAL A 109 17.27 -9.18 -6.56
CA VAL A 109 17.15 -9.52 -7.99
C VAL A 109 17.20 -8.26 -8.85
N LEU A 110 16.44 -7.23 -8.49
CA LEU A 110 16.42 -5.97 -9.24
C LEU A 110 17.80 -5.29 -9.26
N SER A 111 18.56 -5.38 -8.18
CA SER A 111 19.89 -4.79 -8.12
C SER A 111 20.87 -5.41 -9.11
N PHE A 112 20.66 -6.67 -9.53
CA PHE A 112 21.47 -7.33 -10.54
C PHE A 112 20.99 -7.07 -11.98
N VAL A 113 19.69 -6.77 -12.14
CA VAL A 113 19.07 -6.58 -13.47
C VAL A 113 19.11 -5.12 -13.91
N LEU A 114 18.98 -4.20 -12.98
CA LEU A 114 19.00 -2.77 -13.22
C LEU A 114 20.36 -2.18 -12.84
#